data_e1c8dba34711920ebd841e41aed9923e
#
_entry.id   e1c8dba34711920ebd841e41aed9923e
#
_cell.length_a   1.000
_cell.length_b   1.000
_cell.length_c   1.000
_cell.angle_alpha   90.00
_cell.angle_beta   90.00
_cell.angle_gamma   90.00
#
_symmetry.space_group_name_H-M   'P 1'
#
loop_
_entity.id
_entity.type
_entity.pdbx_description
1 polymer ?
#
loop_
_entity_poly.entity_id
_entity_poly.type
_entity_poly.pdbx_seq_one_letter_code
_entity_poly.pdbx_strand_id
1 'polypeptide(L)'
;MNNQIEPVREKIIDILRENGVKRASFFGSIVRGEMTEDSDVYLLVEFEGLRGLLDLAHLKNELEDAVDRRVDLLTYKSIHQLLRERIQADQVPIL
;
A
#
# COMPACT_ATOMS: atom_id res chain seq x y z
N MET A 1 -3.07 16.88 11.79
CA MET A 1 -2.03 16.05 11.21
C MET A 1 -2.36 14.58 11.41
N ASN A 2 -2.25 13.77 10.37
CA ASN A 2 -2.58 12.34 10.44
C ASN A 2 -1.39 11.56 11.00
N ASN A 3 -1.55 11.01 12.21
CA ASN A 3 -0.49 10.27 12.88
C ASN A 3 -0.49 8.78 12.55
N GLN A 4 -1.42 8.29 11.70
CA GLN A 4 -1.52 6.87 11.38
C GLN A 4 -0.56 6.43 10.28
N ILE A 5 -0.13 7.33 9.41
CA ILE A 5 0.70 7.02 8.25
C ILE A 5 2.12 6.62 8.66
N GLU A 6 2.81 7.43 9.44
CA GLU A 6 4.22 7.21 9.75
C GLU A 6 4.53 5.89 10.47
N PRO A 7 3.78 5.49 11.52
CA PRO A 7 4.08 4.21 12.16
C PRO A 7 3.94 3.02 11.22
N VAL A 8 2.95 3.04 10.32
CA VAL A 8 2.76 1.96 9.35
C VAL A 8 3.84 2.02 8.27
N ARG A 9 4.14 3.23 7.78
CA ARG A 9 5.19 3.43 6.77
C ARG A 9 6.53 2.88 7.25
N GLU A 10 6.92 3.19 8.47
CA GLU A 10 8.20 2.73 9.03
C GLU A 10 8.31 1.21 9.05
N LYS A 11 7.19 0.52 9.29
CA LYS A 11 7.18 -0.95 9.32
C LYS A 11 7.33 -1.59 7.95
N ILE A 12 6.94 -0.89 6.88
CA ILE A 12 6.84 -1.51 5.55
C ILE A 12 7.83 -0.97 4.52
N ILE A 13 8.44 0.20 4.76
CA ILE A 13 9.27 0.86 3.75
C ILE A 13 10.44 -0.01 3.27
N ASP A 14 11.12 -0.69 4.20
CA ASP A 14 12.24 -1.56 3.84
C ASP A 14 11.76 -2.81 3.10
N ILE A 15 10.61 -3.35 3.50
CA ILE A 15 10.02 -4.51 2.82
C ILE A 15 9.69 -4.16 1.37
N LEU A 16 9.13 -2.98 1.14
CA LEU A 16 8.82 -2.52 -0.21
C LEU A 16 10.08 -2.42 -1.05
N ARG A 17 11.13 -1.82 -0.52
CA ARG A 17 12.40 -1.69 -1.24
C ARG A 17 13.04 -3.03 -1.53
N GLU A 18 13.04 -3.94 -0.56
CA GLU A 18 13.62 -5.28 -0.73
C GLU A 18 12.89 -6.11 -1.79
N ASN A 19 11.61 -5.83 -2.01
CA ASN A 19 10.80 -6.54 -3.01
C ASN A 19 10.78 -5.84 -4.37
N GLY A 20 11.62 -4.83 -4.57
CA GLY A 20 11.74 -4.16 -5.87
C GLY A 20 10.60 -3.22 -6.19
N VAL A 21 9.94 -2.69 -5.18
CA VAL A 21 8.90 -1.67 -5.37
C VAL A 21 9.58 -0.33 -5.59
N LYS A 22 9.31 0.33 -6.70
CA LYS A 22 9.89 1.64 -6.98
C LYS A 22 8.98 2.78 -6.58
N ARG A 23 7.66 2.52 -6.45
CA ARG A 23 6.70 3.54 -6.08
C ARG A 23 5.57 2.92 -5.28
N ALA A 24 5.16 3.59 -4.20
CA ALA A 24 4.06 3.13 -3.37
C ALA A 24 3.32 4.31 -2.77
N SER A 25 2.01 4.16 -2.60
CA SER A 25 1.15 5.17 -1.99
C SER A 25 0.09 4.51 -1.13
N PHE A 26 -0.21 5.12 0.01
CA PHE A 26 -1.39 4.74 0.80
C PHE A 26 -2.63 5.39 0.24
N PHE A 27 -3.77 4.72 0.40
CA PHE A 27 -5.07 5.31 0.14
C PHE A 27 -6.10 4.72 1.13
N GLY A 28 -7.29 5.30 1.17
CA GLY A 28 -8.36 4.84 2.05
C GLY A 28 -8.29 5.44 3.45
N SER A 29 -8.79 4.71 4.44
CA SER A 29 -8.97 5.23 5.80
C SER A 29 -7.67 5.70 6.47
N ILE A 30 -6.54 5.06 6.18
CA ILE A 30 -5.26 5.47 6.75
C ILE A 30 -4.88 6.91 6.33
N VAL A 31 -5.21 7.28 5.10
CA VAL A 31 -4.92 8.63 4.59
C VAL A 31 -5.76 9.68 5.32
N ARG A 32 -6.97 9.33 5.69
CA ARG A 32 -7.88 10.24 6.38
C ARG A 32 -7.73 10.24 7.90
N GLY A 33 -6.85 9.38 8.43
CA GLY A 33 -6.69 9.24 9.88
C GLY A 33 -7.88 8.56 10.56
N GLU A 34 -8.62 7.74 9.81
CA GLU A 34 -9.84 7.08 10.27
C GLU A 34 -9.69 5.59 10.47
N MET A 35 -8.46 5.09 10.46
CA MET A 35 -8.20 3.67 10.58
C MET A 35 -8.50 3.17 11.99
N THR A 36 -9.26 2.07 12.09
CA THR A 36 -9.55 1.38 13.34
C THR A 36 -8.79 0.06 13.41
N GLU A 37 -8.92 -0.68 14.51
CA GLU A 37 -8.26 -2.00 14.65
C GLU A 37 -8.68 -2.99 13.57
N ASP A 38 -9.92 -2.86 13.07
CA ASP A 38 -10.46 -3.75 12.04
C ASP A 38 -10.26 -3.25 10.61
N SER A 39 -9.66 -2.07 10.45
CA SER A 39 -9.45 -1.49 9.12
C SER A 39 -8.33 -2.19 8.38
N ASP A 40 -8.52 -2.34 7.06
CA ASP A 40 -7.48 -2.84 6.17
C ASP A 40 -6.56 -1.70 5.75
N VAL A 41 -5.31 -2.03 5.46
CA VAL A 41 -4.37 -1.09 4.85
C VAL A 41 -4.46 -1.22 3.34
N TYR A 42 -4.76 -0.13 2.65
CA TYR A 42 -4.83 -0.09 1.19
C TYR A 42 -3.59 0.56 0.63
N LEU A 43 -2.93 -0.14 -0.28
CA LEU A 43 -1.64 0.27 -0.80
C LEU A 43 -1.59 0.10 -2.31
N LEU A 44 -1.15 1.15 -3.00
CA LEU A 44 -0.84 1.11 -4.42
C LEU A 44 0.67 0.92 -4.57
N VAL A 45 1.08 -0.02 -5.42
CA VAL A 45 2.51 -0.29 -5.65
C VAL A 45 2.81 -0.35 -7.15
N GLU A 46 4.04 0.04 -7.48
CA GLU A 46 4.61 -0.17 -8.81
C GLU A 46 5.97 -0.82 -8.62
N PHE A 47 6.13 -1.99 -9.24
CA PHE A 47 7.40 -2.71 -9.19
C PHE A 47 8.38 -2.19 -10.23
N GLU A 48 9.66 -2.27 -9.92
CA GLU A 48 10.71 -2.07 -10.89
C GLU A 48 10.86 -3.35 -11.71
N GLY A 49 10.77 -3.22 -13.03
CA GLY A 49 10.83 -4.37 -13.93
C GLY A 49 9.52 -5.15 -13.98
N LEU A 50 9.59 -6.34 -14.56
CA LEU A 50 8.42 -7.22 -14.71
C LEU A 50 8.27 -8.10 -13.47
N ARG A 51 7.08 -8.05 -12.87
CA ARG A 51 6.73 -8.88 -11.71
C ARG A 51 5.36 -9.51 -11.96
N GLY A 52 5.18 -10.72 -11.46
CA GLY A 52 3.94 -11.47 -11.62
C GLY A 52 3.08 -11.46 -10.37
N LEU A 53 1.98 -12.22 -10.45
CA LEU A 53 1.04 -12.35 -9.33
C LEU A 53 1.67 -12.98 -8.10
N LEU A 54 2.63 -13.89 -8.27
CA LEU A 54 3.32 -14.50 -7.14
C LEU A 54 4.15 -13.50 -6.36
N ASP A 55 4.79 -12.57 -7.06
CA ASP A 55 5.56 -11.50 -6.41
C ASP A 55 4.65 -10.59 -5.60
N LEU A 56 3.48 -10.27 -6.15
CA LEU A 56 2.49 -9.45 -5.47
C LEU A 56 1.94 -10.16 -4.23
N ALA A 57 1.64 -11.45 -4.34
CA ALA A 57 1.14 -12.24 -3.21
C ALA A 57 2.19 -12.37 -2.11
N HIS A 58 3.45 -12.59 -2.47
CA HIS A 58 4.55 -12.66 -1.52
C HIS A 58 4.71 -11.34 -0.77
N LEU A 59 4.68 -10.23 -1.48
CA LEU A 59 4.76 -8.90 -0.88
C LEU A 59 3.60 -8.66 0.09
N LYS A 60 2.38 -9.01 -0.33
CA LYS A 60 1.21 -8.86 0.54
C LYS A 60 1.38 -9.62 1.86
N ASN A 61 1.85 -10.85 1.80
CA ASN A 61 2.05 -11.67 3.00
C ASN A 61 3.10 -11.05 3.92
N GLU A 62 4.21 -10.58 3.38
CA GLU A 62 5.24 -9.93 4.19
C GLU A 62 4.72 -8.66 4.85
N LEU A 63 3.95 -7.87 4.13
CA LEU A 63 3.39 -6.64 4.66
C LEU A 63 2.37 -6.92 5.76
N GLU A 64 1.52 -7.92 5.56
CA GLU A 64 0.52 -8.30 6.56
C GLU A 64 1.18 -8.77 7.86
N ASP A 65 2.27 -9.53 7.75
CA ASP A 65 3.02 -9.96 8.92
C ASP A 65 3.64 -8.78 9.65
N ALA A 66 4.13 -7.80 8.91
CA ALA A 66 4.80 -6.63 9.51
C ALA A 66 3.83 -5.70 10.24
N VAL A 67 2.64 -5.50 9.68
CA VAL A 67 1.66 -4.55 10.24
C VAL A 67 0.59 -5.20 11.09
N ASP A 68 0.55 -6.54 11.12
CA ASP A 68 -0.41 -7.33 11.89
C ASP A 68 -1.86 -6.96 11.57
N ARG A 69 -2.15 -6.78 10.28
CA ARG A 69 -3.51 -6.54 9.78
C ARG A 69 -3.55 -6.82 8.29
N ARG A 70 -4.77 -6.88 7.76
CA ARG A 70 -4.98 -7.17 6.35
C ARG A 70 -4.47 -6.01 5.49
N VAL A 71 -3.76 -6.35 4.42
CA VAL A 71 -3.24 -5.37 3.44
C VAL A 71 -3.82 -5.69 2.07
N ASP A 72 -4.49 -4.72 1.47
CA ASP A 72 -4.95 -4.80 0.09
C ASP A 72 -3.93 -4.12 -0.81
N LEU A 73 -3.29 -4.92 -1.68
CA LEU A 73 -2.33 -4.41 -2.64
C LEU A 73 -2.97 -4.27 -4.02
N LEU A 74 -2.84 -3.10 -4.59
CA LEU A 74 -3.22 -2.84 -5.98
C LEU A 74 -2.03 -2.27 -6.71
N THR A 75 -1.90 -2.59 -8.00
CA THR A 75 -0.89 -1.95 -8.84
C THR A 75 -1.53 -0.77 -9.55
N TYR A 76 -0.71 0.20 -9.93
CA TYR A 76 -1.22 1.35 -10.67
C TYR A 76 -1.86 0.96 -12.01
N LYS A 77 -1.41 -0.16 -12.59
CA LYS A 77 -1.96 -0.68 -13.86
C LYS A 77 -3.30 -1.39 -13.70
N SER A 78 -3.57 -1.95 -12.53
CA SER A 78 -4.78 -2.76 -12.30
C SER A 78 -5.95 -1.95 -11.75
N ILE A 79 -5.76 -0.66 -11.50
CA ILE A 79 -6.84 0.18 -10.99
C ILE A 79 -7.87 0.41 -12.06
N HIS A 80 -9.13 0.09 -11.74
CA HIS A 80 -10.24 0.39 -12.64
C HIS A 80 -10.36 1.90 -12.82
N GLN A 81 -10.65 2.35 -14.04
CA GLN A 81 -10.66 3.78 -14.38
C GLN A 81 -11.56 4.62 -13.48
N LEU A 82 -12.72 4.09 -13.08
CA LEU A 82 -13.65 4.80 -12.19
C LEU A 82 -13.11 4.95 -10.77
N LEU A 83 -12.31 3.98 -10.31
CA LEU A 83 -11.68 4.04 -8.99
C LEU A 83 -10.40 4.87 -9.01
N ARG A 84 -9.77 5.00 -10.16
CA ARG A 84 -8.50 5.71 -10.31
C ARG A 84 -8.60 7.16 -9.84
N GLU A 85 -9.65 7.86 -10.22
CA GLU A 85 -9.85 9.24 -9.83
C GLU A 85 -10.00 9.41 -8.31
N ARG A 86 -10.78 8.51 -7.68
CA ARG A 86 -10.96 8.51 -6.23
C ARG A 86 -9.66 8.23 -5.50
N ILE A 87 -8.93 7.22 -5.97
CA ILE A 87 -7.68 6.82 -5.35
C ILE A 87 -6.62 7.90 -5.51
N GLN A 88 -6.54 8.51 -6.69
CA GLN A 88 -5.57 9.57 -6.95
C GLN A 88 -5.84 10.81 -6.10
N ALA A 89 -7.10 11.11 -5.82
CA ALA A 89 -7.46 12.26 -5.01
C ALA A 89 -7.03 12.09 -3.54
N ASP A 90 -7.04 10.85 -3.04
CA ASP A 90 -6.79 10.56 -1.62
C ASP A 90 -5.44 9.90 -1.35
N GLN A 91 -4.63 9.62 -2.37
CA GLN A 91 -3.39 8.89 -2.14
C GLN A 91 -2.31 9.77 -1.50
N VAL A 92 -1.50 9.13 -0.66
CA VAL A 92 -0.31 9.75 -0.07
C VAL A 92 0.90 8.91 -0.45
N PRO A 93 1.80 9.44 -1.28
CA PRO A 93 3.01 8.71 -1.66
C PRO A 93 3.92 8.47 -0.45
N ILE A 94 4.49 7.26 -0.38
CA ILE A 94 5.42 6.90 0.69
C ILE A 94 6.76 6.40 0.15
N LEU A 95 6.81 6.14 -1.14
CA LEU A 95 8.04 5.67 -1.78
C LEU A 95 8.10 6.17 -3.24
#